data_90717e16df6a431591200c826cccc764
#
_entry.id   90717e16df6a431591200c826cccc764
#
_cell.length_a   1.000
_cell.length_b   1.000
_cell.length_c   1.000
_cell.angle_alpha   90.00
_cell.angle_beta   90.00
_cell.angle_gamma   90.00
#
_symmetry.space_group_name_H-M   'P 1'
#
loop_
_entity.id
_entity.type
_entity.pdbx_description
1 polymer ?
#
loop_
_entity_poly.entity_id
_entity_poly.type
_entity_poly.pdbx_seq_one_letter_code
_entity_poly.pdbx_strand_id
1 'polypeptide(L)'
;MPEGASSSAFTSEGLKINRGAVDTVRELLRTLLESGKVKAVLALGRTGGDEGGVGYSLFRNPAAFEANGAALPLLPFMPANAGALLSRLTLEGPLPEPVAAVVRPCELRASIELAKLSQGYLDNILFISSTCGGVYPLDAGIDGNLEEMLPRYWQAMKQGTLDDKVRPTCRACNNFVPEGADITVALLGEADLDEECTLYVQTERGADFASCLEGATTEIKQENKVLERSMVQRDAFREELFATVEVGLEGLIRTFGRCIGCHGCKTVCPICHCRLCHFDSQDCERPAGFYEGELARKGGLRVPPDTVYFQLGRMAHMAISCVGCGMCTDVCPTDIPLSTIFSKVGESAQAAFDYHPGKDVDEEIPLRTFEEEEFAQVAT
;
A
#
# COMPACT_ATOMS: atom_id res chain seq x y z
N MET A 1 -10.43 -0.26 24.91
CA MET A 1 -11.30 -0.23 23.73
C MET A 1 -11.27 1.19 23.22
N PRO A 2 -10.60 1.54 22.13
CA PRO A 2 -10.81 2.84 21.50
C PRO A 2 -12.15 2.78 20.75
N GLU A 3 -13.10 3.56 21.20
CA GLU A 3 -14.32 3.88 20.46
C GLU A 3 -13.92 4.78 19.30
N GLY A 4 -14.22 4.37 18.07
CA GLY A 4 -14.24 5.32 16.96
C GLY A 4 -13.54 4.90 15.68
N ALA A 5 -13.79 3.71 15.15
CA ALA A 5 -13.74 3.56 13.70
C ALA A 5 -15.02 4.21 13.15
N SER A 6 -14.93 5.44 12.65
CA SER A 6 -16.06 6.17 12.13
C SER A 6 -16.65 5.41 10.92
N SER A 7 -17.91 5.04 11.04
CA SER A 7 -18.74 4.37 10.03
C SER A 7 -19.15 5.28 8.85
N SER A 8 -18.42 6.35 8.57
CA SER A 8 -18.76 7.37 7.56
C SER A 8 -17.91 7.29 6.28
N ALA A 9 -17.37 6.13 5.95
CA ALA A 9 -16.41 6.00 4.84
C ALA A 9 -17.01 6.17 3.44
N PHE A 10 -18.34 6.21 3.27
CA PHE A 10 -18.94 6.41 1.95
C PHE A 10 -20.06 7.46 2.02
N THR A 11 -20.13 8.30 0.99
CA THR A 11 -21.33 9.11 0.73
C THR A 11 -22.51 8.16 0.46
N SER A 12 -23.71 8.60 0.78
CA SER A 12 -24.95 7.81 0.61
C SER A 12 -25.29 7.51 -0.87
N GLU A 13 -24.56 8.10 -1.80
CA GLU A 13 -24.82 8.00 -3.24
C GLU A 13 -23.69 7.24 -3.95
N GLY A 14 -24.07 6.26 -4.75
CA GLY A 14 -23.19 5.50 -5.62
C GLY A 14 -23.71 5.47 -7.05
N LEU A 15 -22.82 5.34 -8.00
CA LEU A 15 -23.15 5.12 -9.40
C LEU A 15 -23.14 3.62 -9.67
N LYS A 16 -24.30 3.06 -9.99
CA LYS A 16 -24.45 1.65 -10.38
C LYS A 16 -24.39 1.50 -11.89
N ILE A 17 -23.48 0.65 -12.37
CA ILE A 17 -23.20 0.42 -13.78
C ILE A 17 -23.43 -1.05 -14.10
N ASN A 18 -24.23 -1.34 -15.12
CA ASN A 18 -24.53 -2.69 -15.60
C ASN A 18 -23.37 -3.22 -16.48
N ARG A 19 -22.22 -3.36 -15.87
CA ARG A 19 -20.99 -3.88 -16.47
C ARG A 19 -20.07 -4.35 -15.36
N GLY A 20 -19.33 -5.43 -15.58
CA GLY A 20 -18.39 -5.96 -14.60
C GLY A 20 -17.38 -4.93 -14.12
N ALA A 21 -16.92 -5.07 -12.87
CA ALA A 21 -16.08 -4.09 -12.19
C ALA A 21 -14.77 -3.81 -12.96
N VAL A 22 -14.09 -4.85 -13.46
CA VAL A 22 -12.82 -4.69 -14.21
C VAL A 22 -13.06 -3.92 -15.51
N ASP A 23 -14.11 -4.26 -16.25
CA ASP A 23 -14.43 -3.63 -17.53
C ASP A 23 -14.95 -2.21 -17.33
N THR A 24 -15.68 -1.94 -16.25
CA THR A 24 -16.10 -0.58 -15.89
C THR A 24 -14.90 0.32 -15.61
N VAL A 25 -13.93 -0.14 -14.83
CA VAL A 25 -12.72 0.63 -14.58
C VAL A 25 -11.90 0.86 -15.84
N ARG A 26 -11.76 -0.18 -16.68
CA ARG A 26 -11.08 -0.02 -17.99
C ARG A 26 -11.77 1.00 -18.87
N GLU A 27 -13.09 0.95 -18.96
CA GLU A 27 -13.86 1.91 -19.75
C GLU A 27 -13.74 3.33 -19.23
N LEU A 28 -13.84 3.52 -17.90
CA LEU A 28 -13.60 4.82 -17.28
C LEU A 28 -12.23 5.38 -17.68
N LEU A 29 -11.18 4.61 -17.48
CA LEU A 29 -9.82 5.05 -17.77
C LEU A 29 -9.60 5.33 -19.27
N ARG A 30 -10.15 4.50 -20.14
CA ARG A 30 -10.11 4.71 -21.60
C ARG A 30 -10.80 6.01 -21.98
N THR A 31 -12.02 6.23 -21.48
CA THR A 31 -12.81 7.43 -21.80
C THR A 31 -12.16 8.70 -21.26
N LEU A 32 -11.54 8.63 -20.09
CA LEU A 32 -10.77 9.76 -19.54
C LEU A 32 -9.59 10.16 -20.44
N LEU A 33 -8.88 9.19 -21.01
CA LEU A 33 -7.81 9.44 -21.98
C LEU A 33 -8.35 9.99 -23.32
N GLU A 34 -9.43 9.40 -23.87
CA GLU A 34 -10.03 9.81 -25.14
C GLU A 34 -10.60 11.21 -25.09
N SER A 35 -11.28 11.56 -24.00
CA SER A 35 -11.85 12.89 -23.78
C SER A 35 -10.80 13.96 -23.47
N GLY A 36 -9.55 13.56 -23.22
CA GLY A 36 -8.49 14.46 -22.81
C GLY A 36 -8.65 15.05 -21.39
N LYS A 37 -9.59 14.53 -20.59
CA LYS A 37 -9.76 14.91 -19.18
C LYS A 37 -8.51 14.58 -18.35
N VAL A 38 -7.80 13.51 -18.72
CA VAL A 38 -6.49 13.19 -18.17
C VAL A 38 -5.46 13.01 -19.30
N LYS A 39 -4.22 13.34 -19.02
CA LYS A 39 -3.10 13.17 -19.99
C LYS A 39 -2.44 11.81 -19.90
N ALA A 40 -2.60 11.14 -18.79
CA ALA A 40 -2.09 9.79 -18.59
C ALA A 40 -2.89 9.05 -17.52
N VAL A 41 -2.75 7.73 -17.53
CA VAL A 41 -3.27 6.82 -16.51
C VAL A 41 -2.11 6.02 -15.94
N LEU A 42 -1.91 6.07 -14.64
CA LEU A 42 -1.03 5.17 -13.92
C LEU A 42 -1.85 3.96 -13.44
N ALA A 43 -1.58 2.80 -13.98
CA ALA A 43 -2.23 1.55 -13.58
C ALA A 43 -1.29 0.36 -13.77
N LEU A 44 -1.61 -0.76 -13.14
CA LEU A 44 -0.95 -2.03 -13.47
C LEU A 44 -1.22 -2.40 -14.92
N GLY A 45 -0.21 -2.96 -15.56
CA GLY A 45 -0.29 -3.44 -16.93
C GLY A 45 0.73 -4.52 -17.22
N ARG A 46 0.56 -5.20 -18.34
CA ARG A 46 1.57 -6.12 -18.87
C ARG A 46 2.73 -5.31 -19.46
N THR A 47 3.95 -5.73 -19.17
CA THR A 47 5.19 -5.10 -19.66
C THR A 47 5.95 -6.13 -20.50
N GLY A 48 6.43 -5.76 -21.70
CA GLY A 48 7.34 -6.63 -22.47
C GLY A 48 6.69 -7.67 -23.40
N GLY A 49 5.42 -7.50 -23.82
CA GLY A 49 4.73 -8.42 -24.75
C GLY A 49 4.21 -9.70 -24.08
N ASP A 50 4.01 -10.78 -24.84
CA ASP A 50 3.32 -12.00 -24.40
C ASP A 50 4.05 -12.77 -23.27
N GLU A 51 5.37 -12.63 -23.17
CA GLU A 51 6.19 -13.21 -22.10
C GLU A 51 6.53 -12.19 -20.98
N GLY A 52 5.93 -11.00 -21.04
CA GLY A 52 6.24 -9.89 -20.15
C GLY A 52 5.62 -10.04 -18.76
N GLY A 53 6.29 -9.46 -17.76
CA GLY A 53 5.79 -9.38 -16.40
C GLY A 53 4.65 -8.36 -16.22
N VAL A 54 4.17 -8.23 -14.98
CA VAL A 54 3.21 -7.20 -14.58
C VAL A 54 3.94 -6.08 -13.86
N GLY A 55 3.66 -4.84 -14.23
CA GLY A 55 4.23 -3.64 -13.59
C GLY A 55 3.30 -2.43 -13.70
N TYR A 56 3.60 -1.39 -12.94
CA TYR A 56 2.92 -0.11 -13.15
C TYR A 56 3.39 0.54 -14.45
N SER A 57 2.44 0.98 -15.25
CA SER A 57 2.65 1.65 -16.52
C SER A 57 1.93 2.98 -16.55
N LEU A 58 2.54 3.98 -17.18
CA LEU A 58 1.93 5.28 -17.44
C LEU A 58 1.40 5.30 -18.88
N PHE A 59 0.12 5.00 -19.02
CA PHE A 59 -0.58 4.98 -20.29
C PHE A 59 -0.93 6.40 -20.72
N ARG A 60 -0.51 6.82 -21.91
CA ARG A 60 -0.73 8.18 -22.44
C ARG A 60 -1.68 8.24 -23.63
N ASN A 61 -2.09 7.11 -24.14
CA ASN A 61 -3.06 7.03 -25.21
C ASN A 61 -3.91 5.77 -25.09
N PRO A 62 -5.16 5.79 -25.61
CA PRO A 62 -6.09 4.65 -25.55
C PRO A 62 -5.55 3.39 -26.23
N ALA A 63 -4.84 3.53 -27.35
CA ALA A 63 -4.29 2.38 -28.08
C ALA A 63 -3.25 1.61 -27.26
N ALA A 64 -2.39 2.31 -26.51
CA ALA A 64 -1.44 1.67 -25.61
C ALA A 64 -2.12 1.01 -24.42
N PHE A 65 -3.28 1.55 -23.99
CA PHE A 65 -4.07 1.00 -22.90
C PHE A 65 -4.77 -0.32 -23.30
N GLU A 66 -5.19 -0.44 -24.56
CA GLU A 66 -5.88 -1.62 -25.10
C GLU A 66 -4.92 -2.68 -25.68
N ALA A 67 -3.73 -2.26 -26.09
CA ALA A 67 -2.77 -3.14 -26.72
C ALA A 67 -2.45 -4.35 -25.82
N ASN A 68 -2.69 -5.56 -26.32
CA ASN A 68 -2.38 -6.83 -25.65
C ASN A 68 -3.09 -7.05 -24.30
N GLY A 69 -4.27 -6.47 -24.07
CA GLY A 69 -4.92 -6.53 -22.76
C GLY A 69 -4.05 -5.88 -21.66
N ALA A 70 -3.29 -4.84 -22.04
CA ALA A 70 -2.20 -4.30 -21.25
C ALA A 70 -2.63 -3.78 -19.89
N ALA A 71 -3.82 -3.16 -19.79
CA ALA A 71 -4.25 -2.58 -18.51
C ALA A 71 -4.92 -3.62 -17.62
N LEU A 72 -4.40 -3.76 -16.41
CA LEU A 72 -4.85 -4.69 -15.38
C LEU A 72 -5.17 -3.94 -14.07
N PRO A 73 -6.08 -2.96 -14.09
CA PRO A 73 -6.21 -1.97 -13.02
C PRO A 73 -6.55 -2.55 -11.65
N LEU A 74 -7.24 -3.69 -11.60
CA LEU A 74 -7.69 -4.33 -10.35
C LEU A 74 -6.99 -5.68 -10.06
N LEU A 75 -5.88 -5.97 -10.75
CA LEU A 75 -5.15 -7.22 -10.53
C LEU A 75 -4.63 -7.29 -9.08
N PRO A 76 -4.85 -8.40 -8.34
CA PRO A 76 -4.39 -8.55 -6.95
C PRO A 76 -2.88 -8.82 -6.85
N PHE A 77 -2.08 -7.94 -7.42
CA PHE A 77 -0.63 -8.01 -7.47
C PHE A 77 0.00 -6.64 -7.28
N MET A 78 1.07 -6.55 -6.51
CA MET A 78 1.75 -5.29 -6.19
C MET A 78 3.26 -5.46 -6.41
N PRO A 79 3.77 -5.27 -7.63
CA PRO A 79 5.21 -5.38 -7.93
C PRO A 79 6.02 -4.20 -7.41
N ALA A 80 5.38 -3.06 -7.21
CA ALA A 80 5.92 -1.86 -6.58
C ALA A 80 4.79 -1.14 -5.84
N ASN A 81 5.11 -0.20 -4.96
CA ASN A 81 4.11 0.66 -4.34
C ASN A 81 3.85 1.88 -5.24
N ALA A 82 2.60 2.05 -5.71
CA ALA A 82 2.24 3.16 -6.60
C ALA A 82 2.45 4.53 -5.95
N GLY A 83 2.30 4.66 -4.63
CA GLY A 83 2.59 5.90 -3.91
C GLY A 83 4.04 6.34 -4.06
N ALA A 84 4.98 5.40 -4.00
CA ALA A 84 6.39 5.70 -4.27
C ALA A 84 6.65 6.12 -5.73
N LEU A 85 5.90 5.58 -6.68
CA LEU A 85 6.00 5.96 -8.08
C LEU A 85 5.44 7.36 -8.32
N LEU A 86 4.27 7.67 -7.77
CA LEU A 86 3.64 9.00 -7.82
C LEU A 86 4.54 10.06 -7.19
N SER A 87 5.13 9.77 -6.04
CA SER A 87 6.12 10.63 -5.39
C SER A 87 7.29 10.97 -6.33
N ARG A 88 7.82 9.97 -7.04
CA ARG A 88 8.92 10.21 -8.00
C ARG A 88 8.48 11.04 -9.21
N LEU A 89 7.23 10.87 -9.67
CA LEU A 89 6.69 11.65 -10.77
C LEU A 89 6.45 13.12 -10.41
N THR A 90 6.20 13.40 -9.15
CA THR A 90 5.85 14.72 -8.63
C THR A 90 6.93 15.37 -7.76
N LEU A 91 8.11 14.77 -7.66
CA LEU A 91 9.16 15.20 -6.72
C LEU A 91 9.64 16.63 -6.96
N GLU A 92 9.64 17.08 -8.22
CA GLU A 92 10.10 18.42 -8.63
C GLU A 92 8.95 19.45 -8.68
N GLY A 93 7.73 19.03 -8.41
CA GLY A 93 6.54 19.89 -8.42
C GLY A 93 5.27 19.16 -8.81
N PRO A 94 4.12 19.82 -8.67
CA PRO A 94 2.83 19.30 -9.10
C PRO A 94 2.82 18.92 -10.58
N LEU A 95 2.01 17.93 -10.94
CA LEU A 95 1.82 17.58 -12.36
C LEU A 95 1.17 18.77 -13.10
N PRO A 96 1.67 19.12 -14.29
CA PRO A 96 1.11 20.25 -15.05
C PRO A 96 -0.29 19.97 -15.60
N GLU A 97 -0.66 18.71 -15.75
CA GLU A 97 -1.94 18.26 -16.31
C GLU A 97 -2.46 17.05 -15.52
N PRO A 98 -3.79 16.83 -15.46
CA PRO A 98 -4.39 15.74 -14.70
C PRO A 98 -3.91 14.35 -15.15
N VAL A 99 -3.64 13.50 -14.16
CA VAL A 99 -3.30 12.08 -14.32
C VAL A 99 -4.24 11.26 -13.45
N ALA A 100 -4.86 10.21 -13.99
CA ALA A 100 -5.60 9.26 -13.18
C ALA A 100 -4.65 8.18 -12.66
N ALA A 101 -4.76 7.83 -11.39
CA ALA A 101 -3.98 6.79 -10.76
C ALA A 101 -4.89 5.74 -10.11
N VAL A 102 -4.78 4.49 -10.57
CA VAL A 102 -5.46 3.36 -9.94
C VAL A 102 -4.56 2.79 -8.88
N VAL A 103 -4.95 2.98 -7.63
CA VAL A 103 -4.13 2.66 -6.45
C VAL A 103 -4.93 1.90 -5.41
N ARG A 104 -4.26 1.07 -4.64
CA ARG A 104 -4.87 0.41 -3.47
C ARG A 104 -4.92 1.36 -2.27
N PRO A 105 -5.73 1.10 -1.24
CA PRO A 105 -5.79 1.94 -0.05
C PRO A 105 -4.42 2.19 0.59
N CYS A 106 -3.57 1.17 0.70
CA CYS A 106 -2.23 1.34 1.27
C CYS A 106 -1.29 2.14 0.36
N GLU A 107 -1.50 2.15 -0.97
CA GLU A 107 -0.74 2.95 -1.93
C GLU A 107 -1.20 4.41 -1.92
N LEU A 108 -2.51 4.65 -1.79
CA LEU A 108 -3.08 5.98 -1.58
C LEU A 108 -2.54 6.60 -0.29
N ARG A 109 -2.62 5.85 0.81
CA ARG A 109 -2.07 6.30 2.11
C ARG A 109 -0.57 6.59 2.02
N ALA A 110 0.20 5.78 1.29
CA ALA A 110 1.61 6.06 1.05
C ALA A 110 1.84 7.35 0.24
N SER A 111 0.97 7.64 -0.74
CA SER A 111 1.04 8.89 -1.52
C SER A 111 0.83 10.11 -0.63
N ILE A 112 -0.18 10.05 0.26
CA ILE A 112 -0.49 11.12 1.21
C ILE A 112 0.68 11.32 2.20
N GLU A 113 1.20 10.22 2.79
CA GLU A 113 2.36 10.31 3.70
C GLU A 113 3.59 10.91 3.01
N LEU A 114 3.87 10.52 1.76
CA LEU A 114 5.00 11.07 1.02
C LEU A 114 4.81 12.56 0.70
N ALA A 115 3.59 13.01 0.44
CA ALA A 115 3.29 14.44 0.28
C ALA A 115 3.53 15.21 1.60
N LYS A 116 3.05 14.68 2.73
CA LYS A 116 3.30 15.24 4.08
C LYS A 116 4.80 15.27 4.41
N LEU A 117 5.57 14.30 3.92
CA LEU A 117 7.03 14.25 4.02
C LEU A 117 7.74 15.16 3.02
N SER A 118 7.02 15.95 2.23
CA SER A 118 7.56 16.81 1.17
C SER A 118 8.35 16.02 0.11
N GLN A 119 7.92 14.80 -0.16
CA GLN A 119 8.51 13.92 -1.16
C GLN A 119 7.64 13.79 -2.42
N GLY A 120 6.68 14.66 -2.61
CA GLY A 120 5.82 14.73 -3.79
C GLY A 120 4.61 15.63 -3.57
N TYR A 121 3.79 15.74 -4.59
CA TYR A 121 2.59 16.54 -4.62
C TYR A 121 1.41 15.69 -5.08
N LEU A 122 0.21 15.99 -4.59
CA LEU A 122 -1.02 15.28 -4.95
C LEU A 122 -1.89 16.05 -5.96
N ASP A 123 -1.49 17.29 -6.27
CA ASP A 123 -2.19 18.12 -7.22
C ASP A 123 -2.24 17.47 -8.60
N ASN A 124 -3.39 17.61 -9.26
CA ASN A 124 -3.64 17.03 -10.58
C ASN A 124 -3.53 15.49 -10.64
N ILE A 125 -3.64 14.79 -9.50
CA ILE A 125 -3.78 13.33 -9.47
C ILE A 125 -5.22 13.00 -9.10
N LEU A 126 -5.94 12.32 -9.99
CA LEU A 126 -7.24 11.70 -9.72
C LEU A 126 -7.00 10.31 -9.14
N PHE A 127 -7.35 10.10 -7.89
CA PHE A 127 -7.21 8.81 -7.23
C PHE A 127 -8.45 7.93 -7.43
N ILE A 128 -8.26 6.81 -8.11
CA ILE A 128 -9.25 5.74 -8.23
C ILE A 128 -8.75 4.57 -7.37
N SER A 129 -9.54 4.19 -6.37
CA SER A 129 -9.21 3.10 -5.48
C SER A 129 -10.34 2.07 -5.39
N SER A 130 -10.18 1.04 -4.59
CA SER A 130 -11.20 0.02 -4.41
C SER A 130 -11.21 -0.53 -2.97
N THR A 131 -12.33 -1.09 -2.54
CA THR A 131 -12.33 -1.95 -1.35
C THR A 131 -11.42 -3.15 -1.60
N CYS A 132 -10.43 -3.36 -0.72
CA CYS A 132 -9.27 -4.19 -1.04
C CYS A 132 -9.37 -5.60 -0.45
N GLY A 133 -9.27 -6.62 -1.31
CA GLY A 133 -9.16 -8.03 -0.92
C GLY A 133 -7.73 -8.51 -0.64
N GLY A 134 -6.76 -7.59 -0.63
CA GLY A 134 -5.34 -7.93 -0.50
C GLY A 134 -4.68 -8.22 -1.85
N VAL A 135 -3.42 -8.60 -1.78
CA VAL A 135 -2.62 -8.99 -2.95
C VAL A 135 -1.83 -10.25 -2.64
N TYR A 136 -1.53 -11.00 -3.68
CA TYR A 136 -0.64 -12.16 -3.58
C TYR A 136 0.81 -11.72 -3.35
N PRO A 137 1.64 -12.55 -2.71
CA PRO A 137 3.08 -12.32 -2.62
C PRO A 137 3.75 -12.22 -3.99
N LEU A 138 4.93 -11.61 -4.05
CA LEU A 138 5.64 -11.39 -5.33
C LEU A 138 6.04 -12.67 -6.04
N ASP A 139 6.37 -13.73 -5.30
CA ASP A 139 6.70 -15.05 -5.84
C ASP A 139 5.56 -15.65 -6.66
N ALA A 140 4.32 -15.46 -6.26
CA ALA A 140 3.15 -15.92 -7.03
C ALA A 140 3.08 -15.34 -8.45
N GLY A 141 3.57 -14.10 -8.64
CA GLY A 141 3.66 -13.48 -9.96
C GLY A 141 4.88 -13.93 -10.76
N ILE A 142 5.98 -14.24 -10.07
CA ILE A 142 7.24 -14.70 -10.68
C ILE A 142 7.09 -16.15 -11.19
N ASP A 143 6.42 -16.99 -10.41
CA ASP A 143 6.23 -18.41 -10.74
C ASP A 143 5.15 -18.66 -11.81
N GLY A 144 4.51 -17.59 -12.33
CA GLY A 144 3.49 -17.69 -13.39
C GLY A 144 2.12 -18.20 -12.91
N ASN A 145 1.94 -18.44 -11.62
CA ASN A 145 0.72 -19.03 -11.04
C ASN A 145 -0.40 -17.99 -10.79
N LEU A 146 -0.14 -16.71 -11.02
CA LEU A 146 -1.08 -15.64 -10.68
C LEU A 146 -2.42 -15.79 -11.40
N GLU A 147 -2.43 -16.15 -12.68
CA GLU A 147 -3.67 -16.32 -13.46
C GLU A 147 -4.53 -17.48 -12.94
N GLU A 148 -3.91 -18.56 -12.47
CA GLU A 148 -4.60 -19.70 -11.85
C GLU A 148 -5.23 -19.35 -10.50
N MET A 149 -4.70 -18.35 -9.81
CA MET A 149 -5.18 -17.90 -8.51
C MET A 149 -6.35 -16.91 -8.61
N LEU A 150 -6.52 -16.22 -9.74
CA LEU A 150 -7.55 -15.18 -9.91
C LEU A 150 -8.99 -15.68 -9.67
N PRO A 151 -9.43 -16.86 -10.14
CA PRO A 151 -10.79 -17.34 -9.87
C PRO A 151 -11.10 -17.45 -8.37
N ARG A 152 -10.13 -17.94 -7.58
CA ARG A 152 -10.26 -18.04 -6.11
C ARG A 152 -10.34 -16.66 -5.47
N TYR A 153 -9.49 -15.74 -5.91
CA TYR A 153 -9.50 -14.36 -5.42
C TYR A 153 -10.86 -13.70 -5.63
N TRP A 154 -11.36 -13.73 -6.86
CA TRP A 154 -12.65 -13.10 -7.18
C TRP A 154 -13.82 -13.79 -6.48
N GLN A 155 -13.78 -15.10 -6.30
CA GLN A 155 -14.78 -15.83 -5.52
C GLN A 155 -14.77 -15.38 -4.05
N ALA A 156 -13.61 -15.25 -3.44
CA ALA A 156 -13.49 -14.75 -2.07
C ALA A 156 -14.01 -13.29 -1.96
N MET A 157 -13.67 -12.44 -2.93
CA MET A 157 -14.16 -11.06 -2.99
C MET A 157 -15.69 -10.99 -3.02
N LYS A 158 -16.35 -11.77 -3.88
CA LYS A 158 -17.83 -11.86 -3.97
C LYS A 158 -18.46 -12.30 -2.64
N GLN A 159 -17.81 -13.16 -1.90
CA GLN A 159 -18.27 -13.64 -0.59
C GLN A 159 -17.97 -12.68 0.57
N GLY A 160 -17.23 -11.59 0.31
CA GLY A 160 -16.76 -10.68 1.35
C GLY A 160 -15.73 -11.31 2.29
N THR A 161 -14.96 -12.28 1.77
CA THR A 161 -13.88 -12.97 2.48
C THR A 161 -12.54 -12.73 1.77
N LEU A 162 -11.46 -13.27 2.32
CA LEU A 162 -10.12 -13.19 1.72
C LEU A 162 -9.65 -14.57 1.29
N ASP A 163 -8.96 -14.63 0.15
CA ASP A 163 -8.19 -15.82 -0.22
C ASP A 163 -7.05 -16.01 0.79
N ASP A 164 -6.84 -17.24 1.23
CA ASP A 164 -5.82 -17.59 2.23
C ASP A 164 -4.38 -17.46 1.72
N LYS A 165 -4.21 -17.33 0.40
CA LYS A 165 -2.93 -17.14 -0.28
C LYS A 165 -2.49 -15.68 -0.39
N VAL A 166 -3.36 -14.70 -0.10
CA VAL A 166 -2.92 -13.31 -0.07
C VAL A 166 -1.97 -13.06 1.10
N ARG A 167 -1.14 -12.03 0.96
CA ARG A 167 -0.12 -11.68 1.99
C ARG A 167 -0.71 -11.71 3.40
N PRO A 168 -0.01 -12.28 4.38
CA PRO A 168 -0.46 -12.23 5.78
C PRO A 168 -0.77 -10.81 6.26
N THR A 169 0.04 -9.83 5.85
CA THR A 169 -0.19 -8.41 6.15
C THR A 169 -1.51 -7.89 5.56
N CYS A 170 -1.93 -8.35 4.37
CA CYS A 170 -3.22 -8.01 3.80
C CYS A 170 -4.39 -8.67 4.54
N ARG A 171 -4.21 -9.90 4.99
CA ARG A 171 -5.20 -10.61 5.81
C ARG A 171 -5.39 -9.97 7.19
N ALA A 172 -4.35 -9.31 7.70
CA ALA A 172 -4.36 -8.57 8.96
C ALA A 172 -4.72 -7.07 8.79
N CYS A 173 -4.96 -6.60 7.55
CA CYS A 173 -5.12 -5.18 7.26
C CYS A 173 -6.52 -4.68 7.59
N ASN A 174 -6.65 -3.69 8.46
CA ASN A 174 -7.91 -3.01 8.78
C ASN A 174 -8.14 -1.72 7.96
N ASN A 175 -7.19 -1.32 7.14
CA ASN A 175 -7.30 -0.14 6.25
C ASN A 175 -7.58 -0.60 4.80
N PHE A 176 -8.57 -1.47 4.62
CA PHE A 176 -8.91 -2.04 3.31
C PHE A 176 -10.00 -1.27 2.57
N VAL A 177 -10.62 -0.30 3.23
CA VAL A 177 -11.53 0.68 2.64
C VAL A 177 -10.72 1.95 2.38
N PRO A 178 -10.69 2.48 1.15
CA PRO A 178 -9.93 3.69 0.87
C PRO A 178 -10.60 4.93 1.46
N GLU A 179 -9.82 5.74 2.15
CA GLU A 179 -10.19 7.08 2.58
C GLU A 179 -9.43 8.10 1.72
N GLY A 180 -10.10 9.16 1.25
CA GLY A 180 -9.48 10.21 0.43
C GLY A 180 -9.29 9.89 -1.04
N ALA A 181 -9.87 8.80 -1.57
CA ALA A 181 -9.95 8.57 -3.00
C ALA A 181 -11.02 9.46 -3.65
N ASP A 182 -10.85 9.85 -4.92
CA ASP A 182 -11.89 10.58 -5.66
C ASP A 182 -13.03 9.64 -6.09
N ILE A 183 -12.65 8.42 -6.49
CA ILE A 183 -13.59 7.36 -6.89
C ILE A 183 -13.17 6.07 -6.18
N THR A 184 -14.12 5.41 -5.53
CA THR A 184 -13.91 4.09 -4.93
C THR A 184 -14.77 3.04 -5.61
N VAL A 185 -14.13 1.99 -6.11
CA VAL A 185 -14.80 0.82 -6.70
C VAL A 185 -15.17 -0.14 -5.59
N ALA A 186 -16.45 -0.46 -5.45
CA ALA A 186 -16.89 -1.51 -4.55
C ALA A 186 -16.52 -2.88 -5.13
N LEU A 187 -15.77 -3.66 -4.39
CA LEU A 187 -15.38 -5.01 -4.79
C LEU A 187 -15.71 -6.04 -3.71
N LEU A 188 -15.38 -5.74 -2.46
CA LEU A 188 -15.51 -6.70 -1.36
C LEU A 188 -16.98 -6.86 -0.94
N GLY A 189 -17.51 -8.06 -1.14
CA GLY A 189 -18.89 -8.42 -0.82
C GLY A 189 -19.89 -8.13 -1.92
N GLU A 190 -19.44 -7.69 -3.09
CA GLU A 190 -20.29 -7.50 -4.26
C GLU A 190 -20.46 -8.84 -5.00
N ALA A 191 -21.69 -9.37 -5.01
CA ALA A 191 -21.97 -10.72 -5.54
C ALA A 191 -21.77 -10.82 -7.04
N ASP A 192 -22.12 -9.75 -7.77
CA ASP A 192 -22.24 -9.74 -9.24
C ASP A 192 -21.10 -8.96 -9.92
N LEU A 193 -19.87 -9.05 -9.39
CA LEU A 193 -18.70 -8.32 -9.89
C LEU A 193 -18.40 -8.49 -11.38
N ASP A 194 -18.90 -9.55 -12.00
CA ASP A 194 -18.73 -9.80 -13.44
C ASP A 194 -19.77 -9.07 -14.30
N GLU A 195 -20.91 -8.67 -13.72
CA GLU A 195 -22.05 -8.10 -14.43
C GLU A 195 -22.38 -6.66 -14.01
N GLU A 196 -22.10 -6.31 -12.74
CA GLU A 196 -22.41 -5.03 -12.17
C GLU A 196 -21.20 -4.43 -11.44
N CYS A 197 -21.10 -3.11 -11.44
CA CYS A 197 -20.09 -2.35 -10.71
C CYS A 197 -20.75 -1.20 -9.98
N THR A 198 -20.38 -1.03 -8.71
CA THR A 198 -20.76 0.14 -7.92
C THR A 198 -19.54 1.04 -7.72
N LEU A 199 -19.67 2.30 -8.10
CA LEU A 199 -18.66 3.34 -7.87
C LEU A 199 -19.17 4.32 -6.82
N TYR A 200 -18.41 4.54 -5.77
CA TYR A 200 -18.62 5.63 -4.83
C TYR A 200 -17.81 6.85 -5.27
N VAL A 201 -18.50 7.93 -5.53
CA VAL A 201 -17.89 9.19 -5.94
C VAL A 201 -17.76 10.05 -4.68
N GLN A 202 -16.55 10.37 -4.27
CA GLN A 202 -16.28 10.98 -2.96
C GLN A 202 -15.90 12.46 -3.03
N THR A 203 -15.57 12.95 -4.24
CA THR A 203 -15.20 14.37 -4.46
C THR A 203 -15.92 14.96 -5.67
N GLU A 204 -16.04 16.27 -5.73
CA GLU A 204 -16.58 16.98 -6.91
C GLU A 204 -15.77 16.67 -8.16
N ARG A 205 -14.43 16.56 -8.03
CA ARG A 205 -13.54 16.15 -9.10
C ARG A 205 -13.85 14.73 -9.56
N GLY A 206 -14.05 13.79 -8.64
CA GLY A 206 -14.49 12.44 -8.94
C GLY A 206 -15.82 12.42 -9.69
N ALA A 207 -16.78 13.29 -9.34
CA ALA A 207 -18.07 13.39 -10.03
C ALA A 207 -17.91 13.87 -11.47
N ASP A 208 -17.09 14.90 -11.71
CA ASP A 208 -16.82 15.37 -13.08
C ASP A 208 -16.21 14.28 -13.94
N PHE A 209 -15.27 13.50 -13.40
CA PHE A 209 -14.64 12.41 -14.12
C PHE A 209 -15.57 11.20 -14.32
N ALA A 210 -16.37 10.84 -13.33
CA ALA A 210 -17.34 9.75 -13.43
C ALA A 210 -18.51 10.05 -14.37
N SER A 211 -18.77 11.33 -14.66
CA SER A 211 -19.84 11.78 -15.57
C SER A 211 -19.73 11.24 -17.01
N CYS A 212 -18.55 10.74 -17.39
CA CYS A 212 -18.37 10.11 -18.71
C CYS A 212 -18.92 8.67 -18.78
N LEU A 213 -19.32 8.08 -17.65
CA LEU A 213 -19.92 6.76 -17.61
C LEU A 213 -21.46 6.88 -17.58
N GLU A 214 -22.13 6.07 -18.39
CA GLU A 214 -23.58 5.91 -18.32
C GLU A 214 -23.92 4.97 -17.16
N GLY A 215 -24.70 5.45 -16.20
CA GLY A 215 -25.11 4.69 -15.03
C GLY A 215 -26.29 5.30 -14.32
N ALA A 216 -26.97 4.51 -13.51
CA ALA A 216 -28.04 4.99 -12.65
C ALA A 216 -27.45 5.41 -11.30
N THR A 217 -27.73 6.65 -10.88
CA THR A 217 -27.47 7.08 -9.50
C THR A 217 -28.39 6.30 -8.57
N THR A 218 -27.82 5.61 -7.62
CA THR A 218 -28.56 4.79 -6.65
C THR A 218 -28.20 5.29 -5.25
N GLU A 219 -29.20 5.56 -4.44
CA GLU A 219 -28.97 5.63 -2.99
C GLU A 219 -28.56 4.23 -2.53
N ILE A 220 -27.27 4.04 -2.27
CA ILE A 220 -26.79 2.78 -1.75
C ILE A 220 -26.92 2.86 -0.24
N LYS A 221 -27.98 2.26 0.26
CA LYS A 221 -28.04 1.88 1.68
C LYS A 221 -27.08 0.72 1.87
N GLN A 222 -25.81 1.04 1.94
CA GLN A 222 -24.85 0.03 2.30
C GLN A 222 -25.09 -0.34 3.76
N GLU A 223 -25.79 -1.44 3.96
CA GLU A 223 -25.63 -2.17 5.20
C GLU A 223 -24.21 -2.70 5.19
N ASN A 224 -23.31 -2.01 5.88
CA ASN A 224 -21.87 -2.31 5.95
C ASN A 224 -21.53 -3.65 6.63
N LYS A 225 -22.52 -4.56 6.77
CA LYS A 225 -22.37 -5.85 7.47
C LYS A 225 -21.24 -6.71 6.89
N VAL A 226 -21.01 -6.64 5.58
CA VAL A 226 -19.91 -7.41 4.95
C VAL A 226 -18.57 -6.82 5.32
N LEU A 227 -18.43 -5.49 5.23
CA LEU A 227 -17.21 -4.79 5.58
C LEU A 227 -16.93 -4.91 7.09
N GLU A 228 -17.94 -4.75 7.94
CA GLU A 228 -17.83 -4.97 9.40
C GLU A 228 -17.39 -6.39 9.74
N ARG A 229 -18.00 -7.40 9.10
CA ARG A 229 -17.59 -8.81 9.29
C ARG A 229 -16.14 -9.03 8.82
N SER A 230 -15.76 -8.46 7.68
CA SER A 230 -14.40 -8.54 7.17
C SER A 230 -13.41 -7.85 8.13
N MET A 231 -13.79 -6.72 8.73
CA MET A 231 -12.98 -6.03 9.74
C MET A 231 -12.72 -6.94 10.94
N VAL A 232 -13.78 -7.51 11.52
CA VAL A 232 -13.66 -8.41 12.67
C VAL A 232 -12.76 -9.62 12.37
N GLN A 233 -12.89 -10.20 11.19
CA GLN A 233 -12.03 -11.34 10.78
C GLN A 233 -10.57 -10.93 10.64
N ARG A 234 -10.31 -9.75 10.06
CA ARG A 234 -8.94 -9.23 9.89
C ARG A 234 -8.32 -8.84 11.22
N ASP A 235 -9.09 -8.27 12.14
CA ASP A 235 -8.63 -7.95 13.49
C ASP A 235 -8.24 -9.19 14.26
N ALA A 236 -9.08 -10.23 14.23
CA ALA A 236 -8.76 -11.51 14.87
C ALA A 236 -7.48 -12.13 14.28
N PHE A 237 -7.34 -12.15 12.96
CA PHE A 237 -6.13 -12.65 12.31
C PHE A 237 -4.89 -11.79 12.63
N ARG A 238 -5.05 -10.48 12.77
CA ARG A 238 -3.97 -9.56 13.16
C ARG A 238 -3.46 -9.84 14.56
N GLU A 239 -4.36 -10.06 15.51
CA GLU A 239 -3.98 -10.44 16.88
C GLU A 239 -3.16 -11.74 16.88
N GLU A 240 -3.63 -12.76 16.15
CA GLU A 240 -2.90 -14.03 16.01
C GLU A 240 -1.52 -13.79 15.35
N LEU A 241 -1.46 -13.02 14.26
CA LEU A 241 -0.23 -12.71 13.54
C LEU A 241 0.76 -11.93 14.43
N PHE A 242 0.29 -10.95 15.19
CA PHE A 242 1.14 -10.15 16.08
C PHE A 242 1.63 -10.96 17.29
N ALA A 243 0.89 -11.99 17.71
CA ALA A 243 1.36 -12.89 18.76
C ALA A 243 2.58 -13.72 18.33
N THR A 244 2.79 -13.92 17.02
CA THR A 244 3.99 -14.62 16.49
C THR A 244 5.27 -13.80 16.59
N VAL A 245 5.17 -12.49 16.80
CA VAL A 245 6.35 -11.60 16.87
C VAL A 245 7.03 -11.77 18.22
N GLU A 246 8.25 -12.28 18.20
CA GLU A 246 9.07 -12.40 19.40
C GLU A 246 9.45 -11.01 19.94
N VAL A 247 9.29 -10.84 21.25
CA VAL A 247 9.57 -9.57 21.95
C VAL A 247 10.87 -9.61 22.74
N GLY A 248 11.36 -8.41 23.11
CA GLY A 248 12.58 -8.25 23.90
C GLY A 248 13.86 -8.37 23.07
N LEU A 249 14.98 -8.15 23.71
CA LEU A 249 16.29 -8.11 23.04
C LEU A 249 16.65 -9.45 22.39
N GLU A 250 16.34 -10.56 23.05
CA GLU A 250 16.63 -11.90 22.52
C GLU A 250 15.80 -12.19 21.26
N GLY A 251 14.52 -11.81 21.26
CA GLY A 251 13.65 -11.94 20.09
C GLY A 251 14.14 -11.09 18.92
N LEU A 252 14.56 -9.85 19.17
CA LEU A 252 15.15 -8.96 18.17
C LEU A 252 16.42 -9.55 17.55
N ILE A 253 17.34 -10.06 18.40
CA ILE A 253 18.58 -10.66 17.93
C ILE A 253 18.30 -11.92 17.11
N ARG A 254 17.38 -12.78 17.53
CA ARG A 254 17.01 -13.98 16.84
C ARG A 254 16.40 -13.68 15.46
N THR A 255 15.46 -12.72 15.42
CA THR A 255 14.75 -12.37 14.19
C THR A 255 15.66 -11.61 13.22
N PHE A 256 16.26 -10.51 13.64
CA PHE A 256 17.12 -9.70 12.76
C PHE A 256 18.52 -10.30 12.60
N GLY A 257 18.85 -11.29 13.43
CA GLY A 257 20.02 -12.11 13.28
C GLY A 257 20.09 -12.85 11.93
N ARG A 258 18.98 -13.11 11.28
CA ARG A 258 18.94 -13.72 9.94
C ARG A 258 19.17 -12.72 8.81
N CYS A 259 19.15 -11.42 9.08
CA CYS A 259 19.32 -10.40 8.07
C CYS A 259 20.72 -10.45 7.45
N ILE A 260 20.79 -10.47 6.11
CA ILE A 260 22.03 -10.49 5.35
C ILE A 260 22.46 -9.10 4.86
N GLY A 261 21.76 -8.03 5.27
CA GLY A 261 22.11 -6.65 4.90
C GLY A 261 21.92 -6.33 3.42
N CYS A 262 21.00 -6.99 2.72
CA CYS A 262 20.78 -6.77 1.28
C CYS A 262 20.03 -5.46 0.97
N HIS A 263 19.44 -4.80 1.96
CA HIS A 263 18.67 -3.55 1.88
C HIS A 263 17.44 -3.59 0.93
N GLY A 264 17.05 -4.74 0.39
CA GLY A 264 15.87 -4.88 -0.47
C GLY A 264 14.61 -4.31 0.18
N CYS A 265 14.39 -4.59 1.46
CA CYS A 265 13.26 -4.06 2.23
C CYS A 265 13.23 -2.53 2.36
N LYS A 266 14.39 -1.87 2.33
CA LYS A 266 14.51 -0.41 2.27
C LYS A 266 14.11 0.10 0.88
N THR A 267 14.60 -0.54 -0.16
CA THR A 267 14.42 -0.13 -1.56
C THR A 267 12.96 -0.14 -1.99
N VAL A 268 12.17 -1.12 -1.52
CA VAL A 268 10.74 -1.23 -1.88
C VAL A 268 9.80 -0.47 -0.96
N CYS A 269 10.28 0.01 0.18
CA CYS A 269 9.43 0.72 1.13
C CYS A 269 9.17 2.16 0.65
N PRO A 270 7.90 2.59 0.46
CA PRO A 270 7.61 3.94 0.03
C PRO A 270 8.11 5.00 1.01
N ILE A 271 8.05 4.69 2.31
CA ILE A 271 8.41 5.64 3.37
C ILE A 271 9.93 5.77 3.54
N CYS A 272 10.73 4.78 3.11
CA CYS A 272 12.19 4.86 3.11
C CYS A 272 12.73 5.70 1.93
N HIS A 273 12.44 6.99 1.90
CA HIS A 273 12.73 7.88 0.77
C HIS A 273 14.11 8.57 0.83
N CYS A 274 14.86 8.47 1.94
CA CYS A 274 16.13 9.18 2.11
C CYS A 274 17.15 8.82 1.04
N ARG A 275 17.60 9.83 0.26
CA ARG A 275 18.64 9.68 -0.75
C ARG A 275 20.03 9.56 -0.14
N LEU A 276 20.28 10.30 0.96
CA LEU A 276 21.51 10.28 1.73
C LEU A 276 21.29 9.48 3.03
N CYS A 277 21.06 8.19 2.88
CA CYS A 277 20.84 7.31 4.02
C CYS A 277 22.18 6.89 4.63
N HIS A 278 22.31 7.01 5.95
CA HIS A 278 23.50 6.55 6.69
C HIS A 278 23.84 5.09 6.35
N PHE A 279 22.84 4.22 6.27
CA PHE A 279 23.05 2.79 5.98
C PHE A 279 23.53 2.48 4.55
N ASP A 280 23.49 3.44 3.64
CA ASP A 280 24.02 3.34 2.28
C ASP A 280 25.30 4.19 2.11
N SER A 281 25.80 4.80 3.20
CA SER A 281 27.00 5.62 3.17
C SER A 281 28.26 4.78 3.31
N GLN A 282 29.39 5.35 2.92
CA GLN A 282 30.71 4.75 3.11
C GLN A 282 31.05 4.48 4.58
N ASP A 283 30.42 5.21 5.53
CA ASP A 283 30.61 5.00 6.97
C ASP A 283 30.12 3.62 7.43
N CYS A 284 29.21 2.98 6.68
CA CYS A 284 28.76 1.62 6.91
C CYS A 284 29.61 0.56 6.20
N GLU A 285 30.53 0.96 5.33
CA GLU A 285 31.48 0.03 4.70
C GLU A 285 32.56 -0.35 5.72
N ARG A 286 32.83 -1.64 5.81
CA ARG A 286 33.84 -2.17 6.75
C ARG A 286 34.99 -2.77 5.94
N PRO A 287 36.22 -2.22 6.03
CA PRO A 287 37.38 -2.79 5.37
C PRO A 287 37.77 -4.15 5.99
N ALA A 288 38.48 -4.97 5.22
CA ALA A 288 38.91 -6.31 5.66
C ALA A 288 39.57 -6.29 7.05
N GLY A 289 40.45 -5.32 7.32
CA GLY A 289 41.12 -5.19 8.62
C GLY A 289 40.21 -4.99 9.82
N PHE A 290 39.01 -4.42 9.61
CA PHE A 290 37.99 -4.36 10.66
C PHE A 290 37.54 -5.76 11.05
N TYR A 291 37.21 -6.61 10.06
CA TYR A 291 36.75 -7.98 10.30
C TYR A 291 37.84 -8.86 10.91
N GLU A 292 39.08 -8.70 10.46
CA GLU A 292 40.24 -9.39 11.03
C GLU A 292 40.45 -9.00 12.52
N GLY A 293 40.38 -7.71 12.84
CA GLY A 293 40.47 -7.22 14.20
C GLY A 293 39.34 -7.72 15.11
N GLU A 294 38.11 -7.73 14.61
CA GLU A 294 36.96 -8.25 15.37
C GLU A 294 37.07 -9.76 15.61
N LEU A 295 37.51 -10.50 14.60
CA LEU A 295 37.74 -11.95 14.73
C LEU A 295 38.84 -12.26 15.76
N ALA A 296 39.95 -11.52 15.71
CA ALA A 296 41.06 -11.68 16.67
C ALA A 296 40.62 -11.34 18.11
N ARG A 297 39.79 -10.31 18.29
CA ARG A 297 39.33 -9.84 19.59
C ARG A 297 38.23 -10.72 20.20
N LYS A 298 37.28 -11.18 19.40
CA LYS A 298 36.05 -11.87 19.86
C LYS A 298 36.06 -13.37 19.65
N GLY A 299 36.98 -13.89 18.84
CA GLY A 299 37.01 -15.31 18.44
C GLY A 299 35.88 -15.75 17.53
N GLY A 300 35.06 -14.81 17.09
CA GLY A 300 33.92 -15.05 16.18
C GLY A 300 33.57 -13.77 15.44
N LEU A 301 32.97 -13.91 14.27
CA LEU A 301 32.64 -12.83 13.38
C LEU A 301 31.21 -12.95 12.89
N ARG A 302 30.47 -11.83 12.96
CA ARG A 302 29.19 -11.65 12.30
C ARG A 302 29.37 -10.81 11.04
N VAL A 303 28.90 -11.30 9.90
CA VAL A 303 28.91 -10.59 8.62
C VAL A 303 27.52 -10.69 7.99
N PRO A 304 26.89 -9.57 7.63
CA PRO A 304 27.24 -8.18 7.93
C PRO A 304 27.06 -7.84 9.42
N PRO A 305 27.84 -6.91 9.99
CA PRO A 305 27.91 -6.70 11.43
C PRO A 305 26.68 -5.94 12.02
N ASP A 306 26.11 -5.00 11.29
CA ASP A 306 25.21 -3.98 11.81
C ASP A 306 23.72 -4.21 11.47
N THR A 307 23.32 -5.44 11.14
CA THR A 307 21.97 -5.74 10.62
C THR A 307 20.85 -5.49 11.63
N VAL A 308 21.09 -5.72 12.92
CA VAL A 308 20.11 -5.40 13.97
C VAL A 308 19.93 -3.88 14.07
N TYR A 309 21.04 -3.12 14.08
CA TYR A 309 21.02 -1.68 14.11
C TYR A 309 20.31 -1.08 12.88
N PHE A 310 20.59 -1.61 11.69
CA PHE A 310 19.89 -1.24 10.47
C PHE A 310 18.36 -1.39 10.59
N GLN A 311 17.87 -2.53 11.09
CA GLN A 311 16.44 -2.74 11.23
C GLN A 311 15.81 -1.89 12.33
N LEU A 312 16.50 -1.67 13.44
CA LEU A 312 16.04 -0.77 14.50
C LEU A 312 16.00 0.69 14.03
N GLY A 313 17.05 1.15 13.31
CA GLY A 313 17.07 2.49 12.73
C GLY A 313 15.93 2.71 11.74
N ARG A 314 15.67 1.73 10.84
CA ARG A 314 14.51 1.79 9.97
C ARG A 314 13.20 1.86 10.74
N MET A 315 13.06 1.05 11.79
CA MET A 315 11.86 1.02 12.63
C MET A 315 11.61 2.39 13.27
N ALA A 316 12.64 3.00 13.83
CA ALA A 316 12.56 4.33 14.45
C ALA A 316 12.13 5.41 13.43
N HIS A 317 12.63 5.33 12.18
CA HIS A 317 12.32 6.33 11.16
C HIS A 317 10.94 6.17 10.52
N MET A 318 10.37 4.95 10.51
CA MET A 318 9.21 4.66 9.66
C MET A 318 7.97 4.22 10.41
N ALA A 319 8.08 3.80 11.69
CA ALA A 319 6.96 3.18 12.38
C ALA A 319 5.72 4.08 12.41
N ILE A 320 5.92 5.38 12.64
CA ILE A 320 4.82 6.35 12.71
C ILE A 320 4.07 6.50 11.37
N SER A 321 4.78 6.49 10.24
CA SER A 321 4.23 6.66 8.89
C SER A 321 4.04 5.33 8.14
N CYS A 322 4.19 4.18 8.81
CA CYS A 322 4.06 2.88 8.17
C CYS A 322 2.61 2.60 7.76
N VAL A 323 2.36 2.43 6.47
CA VAL A 323 1.04 2.15 5.91
C VAL A 323 0.69 0.65 5.81
N GLY A 324 1.56 -0.23 6.27
CA GLY A 324 1.32 -1.68 6.33
C GLY A 324 1.21 -2.36 4.95
N CYS A 325 1.89 -1.88 3.91
CA CYS A 325 1.74 -2.39 2.54
C CYS A 325 2.31 -3.79 2.28
N GLY A 326 3.12 -4.34 3.19
CA GLY A 326 3.63 -5.72 3.09
C GLY A 326 4.87 -5.93 2.22
N MET A 327 5.26 -4.98 1.36
CA MET A 327 6.37 -5.13 0.39
C MET A 327 7.70 -5.56 1.02
N CYS A 328 8.01 -5.05 2.21
CA CYS A 328 9.30 -5.34 2.86
C CYS A 328 9.48 -6.81 3.27
N THR A 329 8.39 -7.53 3.52
CA THR A 329 8.44 -8.99 3.77
C THR A 329 8.66 -9.76 2.49
N ASP A 330 7.92 -9.42 1.43
CA ASP A 330 7.97 -10.13 0.15
C ASP A 330 9.36 -10.16 -0.49
N VAL A 331 10.14 -9.10 -0.30
CA VAL A 331 11.49 -9.00 -0.90
C VAL A 331 12.59 -9.50 0.04
N CYS A 332 12.24 -10.02 1.21
CA CYS A 332 13.24 -10.48 2.16
C CYS A 332 13.73 -11.90 1.81
N PRO A 333 14.99 -12.08 1.36
CA PRO A 333 15.49 -13.39 0.92
C PRO A 333 15.73 -14.36 2.09
N THR A 334 15.55 -13.91 3.32
CA THR A 334 15.71 -14.73 4.54
C THR A 334 14.41 -14.86 5.33
N ASP A 335 13.28 -14.54 4.70
CA ASP A 335 11.92 -14.70 5.24
C ASP A 335 11.70 -14.05 6.62
N ILE A 336 12.31 -12.88 6.83
CA ILE A 336 12.03 -12.09 8.04
C ILE A 336 10.64 -11.46 7.87
N PRO A 337 9.71 -11.64 8.82
CA PRO A 337 8.35 -11.09 8.75
C PRO A 337 8.35 -9.58 9.05
N LEU A 338 9.10 -8.81 8.24
CA LEU A 338 9.35 -7.39 8.47
C LEU A 338 8.06 -6.58 8.55
N SER A 339 7.13 -6.81 7.63
CA SER A 339 5.86 -6.07 7.61
C SER A 339 5.03 -6.30 8.87
N THR A 340 5.01 -7.53 9.40
CA THR A 340 4.32 -7.86 10.65
C THR A 340 4.95 -7.12 11.82
N ILE A 341 6.27 -7.13 11.91
CA ILE A 341 7.01 -6.45 12.98
C ILE A 341 6.81 -4.93 12.90
N PHE A 342 6.97 -4.36 11.71
CA PHE A 342 6.82 -2.92 11.50
C PHE A 342 5.37 -2.45 11.70
N SER A 343 4.37 -3.23 11.30
CA SER A 343 2.96 -2.92 11.58
C SER A 343 2.65 -2.97 13.07
N LYS A 344 3.13 -3.98 13.79
CA LYS A 344 2.92 -4.09 15.24
C LYS A 344 3.53 -2.90 16.01
N VAL A 345 4.76 -2.52 15.67
CA VAL A 345 5.42 -1.34 16.28
C VAL A 345 4.75 -0.05 15.81
N GLY A 346 4.41 0.03 14.53
CA GLY A 346 3.70 1.16 13.93
C GLY A 346 2.38 1.44 14.62
N GLU A 347 1.53 0.43 14.80
CA GLU A 347 0.25 0.60 15.51
C GLU A 347 0.43 1.12 16.94
N SER A 348 1.44 0.64 17.65
CA SER A 348 1.74 1.12 19.00
C SER A 348 2.18 2.59 19.01
N ALA A 349 3.02 2.98 18.06
CA ALA A 349 3.47 4.37 17.93
C ALA A 349 2.34 5.29 17.47
N GLN A 350 1.59 4.88 16.46
CA GLN A 350 0.46 5.62 15.91
C GLN A 350 -0.65 5.83 16.96
N ALA A 351 -0.96 4.80 17.74
CA ALA A 351 -1.93 4.92 18.82
C ALA A 351 -1.47 5.87 19.95
N ALA A 352 -0.17 5.96 20.21
CA ALA A 352 0.37 6.87 21.24
C ALA A 352 0.18 8.35 20.89
N PHE A 353 0.08 8.66 19.58
CA PHE A 353 -0.10 10.01 19.07
C PHE A 353 -1.50 10.26 18.47
N ASP A 354 -2.43 9.30 18.60
CA ASP A 354 -3.73 9.33 17.90
C ASP A 354 -3.60 9.62 16.41
N TYR A 355 -2.54 9.10 15.80
CA TYR A 355 -2.15 9.37 14.42
C TYR A 355 -2.53 8.23 13.49
N HIS A 356 -3.12 8.57 12.34
CA HIS A 356 -3.49 7.59 11.32
C HIS A 356 -2.78 7.88 9.99
N PRO A 357 -1.67 7.19 9.67
CA PRO A 357 -0.85 7.55 8.52
C PRO A 357 -1.61 7.47 7.21
N GLY A 358 -1.56 8.55 6.43
CA GLY A 358 -2.18 8.67 5.12
C GLY A 358 -3.70 8.84 5.12
N LYS A 359 -4.27 9.31 6.23
CA LYS A 359 -5.70 9.65 6.32
C LYS A 359 -5.98 11.06 5.81
N ASP A 360 -5.23 12.04 6.30
CA ASP A 360 -5.40 13.44 5.98
C ASP A 360 -4.06 14.05 5.56
N VAL A 361 -4.07 14.81 4.46
CA VAL A 361 -2.86 15.47 3.93
C VAL A 361 -2.44 16.68 4.77
N ASP A 362 -3.40 17.31 5.44
CA ASP A 362 -3.17 18.51 6.25
C ASP A 362 -2.78 18.17 7.70
N GLU A 363 -2.95 16.90 8.13
CA GLU A 363 -2.54 16.44 9.44
C GLU A 363 -1.01 16.34 9.54
N GLU A 364 -0.41 16.97 10.54
CA GLU A 364 1.04 16.89 10.76
C GLU A 364 1.49 15.49 11.20
N ILE A 365 2.65 15.07 10.72
CA ILE A 365 3.24 13.80 11.16
C ILE A 365 3.87 14.00 12.54
N PRO A 366 3.46 13.23 13.56
CA PRO A 366 4.07 13.29 14.90
C PRO A 366 5.60 13.09 14.84
N LEU A 367 6.31 13.68 15.80
CA LEU A 367 7.77 13.64 15.89
C LEU A 367 8.53 14.44 14.80
N ARG A 368 7.85 15.05 13.84
CA ARG A 368 8.42 16.05 12.92
C ARG A 368 8.29 17.47 13.45
N THR A 369 7.19 17.73 14.10
CA THR A 369 6.92 18.95 14.84
C THR A 369 7.03 18.64 16.32
N PHE A 370 7.37 19.62 17.12
CA PHE A 370 7.48 19.50 18.59
C PHE A 370 6.38 20.37 19.23
N GLU A 371 5.51 19.74 20.00
CA GLU A 371 4.56 20.43 20.87
C GLU A 371 5.01 20.32 22.32
N GLU A 372 4.98 21.42 23.07
CA GLU A 372 5.51 21.49 24.43
C GLU A 372 4.84 20.50 25.39
N GLU A 373 3.60 20.12 25.12
CA GLU A 373 2.78 19.23 25.96
C GLU A 373 2.71 17.78 25.44
N GLU A 374 3.37 17.46 24.31
CA GLU A 374 3.26 16.17 23.62
C GLU A 374 3.67 14.96 24.49
N PHE A 375 4.55 15.20 25.46
CA PHE A 375 5.03 14.17 26.40
C PHE A 375 4.81 14.56 27.87
N ALA A 376 3.78 15.32 28.18
CA ALA A 376 3.49 15.76 29.57
C ALA A 376 3.43 14.59 30.58
N GLN A 377 3.09 13.38 30.13
CA GLN A 377 3.06 12.16 30.95
C GLN A 377 4.45 11.56 31.22
N VAL A 378 5.47 11.94 30.49
CA VAL A 378 6.84 11.43 30.64
C VAL A 378 7.71 12.39 31.45
N ALA A 379 7.26 13.62 31.64
CA ALA A 379 7.97 14.68 32.40
C ALA A 379 7.77 14.61 33.93
N THR A 380 7.07 13.60 34.44
CA THR A 380 6.87 13.30 35.87
C THR A 380 7.51 11.97 36.21
#